data_68afe13de3b18c3385106d674e2b7291
#
_entry.id   68afe13de3b18c3385106d674e2b7291
#
_cell.length_a   1.000
_cell.length_b   1.000
_cell.length_c   1.000
_cell.angle_alpha   90.00
_cell.angle_beta   90.00
_cell.angle_gamma   90.00
#
_symmetry.space_group_name_H-M   'P 1'
#
loop_
_entity.id
_entity.type
_entity.pdbx_description
1 polymer ?
#
loop_
_entity_poly.entity_id
_entity_poly.type
_entity_poly.pdbx_seq_one_letter_code
_entity_poly.pdbx_strand_id
1 'polypeptide(L)'
;MIKENQGLLNKIHVILDAVVIVISYVLSWYLRFRSGIFEMDPWYLSLQVYMSVLIFIIPGYLLLYYIFQLYTPKRVRGRRLEAWNILQANTIGFLVFILVLYFRHQTDFSRTMIFVFYCINIFLEIVERNVIRMGLRKIRSQGFNQKHILLIGY
;
A
#
# COMPACT_ATOMS: atom_id res chain seq x y z
N MET A 1 2.37 27.55 7.58
CA MET A 1 3.42 26.95 6.73
C MET A 1 3.79 25.49 7.08
N ILE A 2 3.99 25.07 8.34
CA ILE A 2 4.37 23.67 8.65
C ILE A 2 3.19 22.69 8.54
N LYS A 3 1.98 23.10 8.88
CA LYS A 3 0.76 22.28 8.78
C LYS A 3 0.30 22.05 7.33
N GLU A 4 0.45 23.01 6.44
CA GLU A 4 0.06 22.91 5.03
C GLU A 4 0.90 21.87 4.28
N ASN A 5 2.22 21.85 4.48
CA ASN A 5 3.10 20.88 3.83
C ASN A 5 2.91 19.45 4.35
N GLN A 6 2.44 19.24 5.60
CA GLN A 6 2.11 17.92 6.10
C GLN A 6 0.82 17.38 5.50
N GLY A 7 -0.20 18.23 5.33
CA GLY A 7 -1.44 17.83 4.66
C GLY A 7 -1.22 17.42 3.20
N LEU A 8 -0.37 18.16 2.49
CA LEU A 8 0.01 17.85 1.11
C LEU A 8 0.78 16.52 1.02
N LEU A 9 1.75 16.29 1.89
CA LEU A 9 2.50 15.03 1.97
C LEU A 9 1.59 13.83 2.25
N ASN A 10 0.62 13.99 3.16
CA ASN A 10 -0.33 12.93 3.44
C ASN A 10 -1.21 12.61 2.22
N LYS A 11 -1.68 13.62 1.49
CA LYS A 11 -2.45 13.42 0.25
C LYS A 11 -1.62 12.68 -0.81
N ILE A 12 -0.34 13.05 -0.97
CA ILE A 12 0.57 12.36 -1.89
C ILE A 12 0.75 10.89 -1.49
N HIS A 13 0.91 10.58 -0.20
CA HIS A 13 1.01 9.19 0.26
C HIS A 13 -0.27 8.39 -0.06
N VAL A 14 -1.46 8.94 0.19
CA VAL A 14 -2.74 8.27 -0.13
C VAL A 14 -2.85 7.95 -1.61
N ILE A 15 -2.45 8.88 -2.48
CA ILE A 15 -2.48 8.66 -3.93
C ILE A 15 -1.45 7.58 -4.34
N LEU A 16 -0.25 7.62 -3.78
CA LEU A 16 0.80 6.64 -4.09
C LEU A 16 0.43 5.25 -3.58
N ASP A 17 -0.13 5.13 -2.37
CA ASP A 17 -0.62 3.86 -1.83
C ASP A 17 -1.73 3.29 -2.73
N ALA A 18 -2.67 4.12 -3.22
CA ALA A 18 -3.68 3.68 -4.17
C ALA A 18 -3.07 3.14 -5.48
N VAL A 19 -2.06 3.83 -6.02
CA VAL A 19 -1.33 3.38 -7.21
C VAL A 19 -0.59 2.06 -6.94
N VAL A 20 0.06 1.93 -5.78
CA VAL A 20 0.76 0.69 -5.38
C VAL A 20 -0.22 -0.47 -5.27
N ILE A 21 -1.39 -0.27 -4.67
CA ILE A 21 -2.44 -1.30 -4.57
C ILE A 21 -2.87 -1.76 -5.97
N VAL A 22 -3.13 -0.83 -6.90
CA VAL A 22 -3.50 -1.16 -8.29
C VAL A 22 -2.40 -1.95 -8.97
N ILE A 23 -1.16 -1.48 -8.90
CA ILE A 23 0.00 -2.16 -9.53
C ILE A 23 0.17 -3.56 -8.93
N SER A 24 0.12 -3.69 -7.61
CA SER A 24 0.25 -4.98 -6.92
C SER A 24 -0.83 -5.97 -7.36
N TYR A 25 -2.05 -5.50 -7.50
CA TYR A 25 -3.19 -6.31 -7.89
C TYR A 25 -3.10 -6.78 -9.36
N VAL A 26 -2.81 -5.87 -10.27
CA VAL A 26 -2.63 -6.17 -11.70
C VAL A 26 -1.44 -7.10 -11.92
N LEU A 27 -0.33 -6.85 -11.21
CA LEU A 27 0.86 -7.69 -11.28
C LEU A 27 0.59 -9.10 -10.75
N SER A 28 -0.19 -9.23 -9.68
CA SER A 28 -0.58 -10.52 -9.10
C SER A 28 -1.49 -11.31 -10.05
N TRP A 29 -2.41 -10.62 -10.70
CA TRP A 29 -3.23 -11.23 -11.74
C TRP A 29 -2.37 -11.72 -12.92
N TYR A 30 -1.44 -10.87 -13.38
CA TYR A 30 -0.54 -11.24 -14.49
C TYR A 30 0.33 -12.44 -14.12
N LEU A 31 0.93 -12.44 -12.93
CA LEU A 31 1.77 -13.54 -12.46
C LEU A 31 0.97 -14.85 -12.31
N ARG A 32 -0.28 -14.77 -11.86
CA ARG A 32 -1.10 -15.98 -11.67
C ARG A 32 -1.57 -16.58 -12.99
N PHE A 33 -1.97 -15.75 -13.96
CA PHE A 33 -2.67 -16.22 -15.16
C PHE A 33 -1.85 -16.13 -16.46
N ARG A 34 -0.78 -15.34 -16.50
CA ARG A 34 -0.01 -15.12 -17.72
C ARG A 34 1.45 -15.59 -17.64
N SER A 35 2.03 -15.73 -16.47
CA SER A 35 3.46 -16.05 -16.34
C SER A 35 3.81 -17.52 -16.58
N GLY A 36 2.83 -18.42 -16.59
CA GLY A 36 3.07 -19.86 -16.68
C GLY A 36 3.71 -20.50 -15.45
N ILE A 37 3.91 -19.74 -14.36
CA ILE A 37 4.47 -20.23 -13.09
C ILE A 37 3.48 -21.14 -12.35
N PHE A 38 2.19 -20.86 -12.51
CA PHE A 38 1.11 -21.60 -11.87
C PHE A 38 0.29 -22.33 -12.94
N GLU A 39 -0.18 -23.53 -12.61
CA GLU A 39 -1.09 -24.27 -13.50
C GLU A 39 -2.37 -23.44 -13.76
N MET A 40 -2.80 -23.43 -15.02
CA MET A 40 -4.01 -22.72 -15.42
C MET A 40 -5.23 -23.54 -14.98
N ASP A 41 -6.05 -22.98 -14.11
CA ASP A 41 -7.38 -23.50 -13.85
C ASP A 41 -8.27 -23.21 -15.08
N PRO A 42 -8.94 -24.19 -15.68
CA PRO A 42 -9.80 -23.99 -16.86
C PRO A 42 -11.01 -23.10 -16.58
N TRP A 43 -11.32 -22.84 -15.31
CA TRP A 43 -12.51 -22.11 -14.83
C TRP A 43 -12.17 -20.73 -14.21
N TYR A 44 -11.14 -20.04 -14.71
CA TYR A 44 -10.84 -18.72 -14.16
C TYR A 44 -11.84 -17.64 -14.66
N LEU A 45 -12.16 -16.71 -13.77
CA LEU A 45 -13.01 -15.56 -14.07
C LEU A 45 -12.33 -14.62 -15.08
N SER A 46 -13.13 -13.89 -15.86
CA SER A 46 -12.62 -12.92 -16.82
C SER A 46 -11.86 -11.79 -16.11
N LEU A 47 -10.88 -11.19 -16.81
CA LEU A 47 -10.14 -10.02 -16.33
C LEU A 47 -11.08 -8.91 -15.85
N GLN A 48 -12.19 -8.71 -16.53
CA GLN A 48 -13.16 -7.67 -16.19
C GLN A 48 -13.75 -7.84 -14.79
N VAL A 49 -14.03 -9.09 -14.38
CA VAL A 49 -14.53 -9.39 -13.03
C VAL A 49 -13.45 -9.08 -11.98
N TYR A 50 -12.20 -9.50 -12.24
CA TYR A 50 -11.09 -9.17 -11.34
C TYR A 50 -10.90 -7.66 -11.21
N MET A 51 -10.97 -6.90 -12.30
CA MET A 51 -10.80 -5.45 -12.26
C MET A 51 -11.96 -4.73 -11.57
N SER A 52 -13.18 -5.24 -11.66
CA SER A 52 -14.33 -4.63 -10.95
C SER A 52 -14.18 -4.70 -9.42
N VAL A 53 -13.48 -5.70 -8.90
CA VAL A 53 -13.24 -5.86 -7.46
C VAL A 53 -12.29 -4.79 -6.92
N LEU A 54 -11.40 -4.22 -7.76
CA LEU A 54 -10.51 -3.11 -7.37
C LEU A 54 -11.25 -1.90 -6.80
N ILE A 55 -12.47 -1.62 -7.29
CA ILE A 55 -13.30 -0.51 -6.81
C ILE A 55 -13.56 -0.63 -5.30
N PHE A 56 -13.63 -1.86 -4.77
CA PHE A 56 -13.82 -2.12 -3.35
C PHE A 56 -12.51 -2.30 -2.60
N ILE A 57 -11.50 -2.89 -3.23
CA ILE A 57 -10.19 -3.14 -2.62
C ILE A 57 -9.49 -1.83 -2.29
N ILE A 58 -9.42 -0.88 -3.23
CA ILE A 58 -8.71 0.39 -3.05
C ILE A 58 -9.21 1.14 -1.80
N PRO A 59 -10.51 1.51 -1.69
CA PRO A 59 -10.98 2.25 -0.52
C PRO A 59 -10.87 1.42 0.77
N GLY A 60 -11.05 0.10 0.70
CA GLY A 60 -10.89 -0.79 1.84
C GLY A 60 -9.48 -0.77 2.42
N TYR A 61 -8.45 -0.90 1.57
CA TYR A 61 -7.06 -0.84 2.00
C TYR A 61 -6.64 0.56 2.46
N LEU A 62 -7.07 1.62 1.79
CA LEU A 62 -6.80 3.00 2.22
C LEU A 62 -7.43 3.29 3.59
N LEU A 63 -8.63 2.78 3.85
CA LEU A 63 -9.26 2.87 5.17
C LEU A 63 -8.43 2.14 6.24
N LEU A 64 -7.97 0.92 5.95
CA LEU A 64 -7.10 0.19 6.86
C LEU A 64 -5.80 0.94 7.12
N TYR A 65 -5.15 1.50 6.11
CA TYR A 65 -3.93 2.29 6.27
C TYR A 65 -4.16 3.53 7.12
N TYR A 66 -5.34 4.13 7.03
CA TYR A 66 -5.74 5.24 7.90
C TYR A 66 -5.92 4.75 9.36
N ILE A 67 -6.65 3.66 9.59
CA ILE A 67 -6.86 3.07 10.92
C ILE A 67 -5.54 2.69 11.58
N PHE A 68 -4.62 2.06 10.84
CA PHE A 68 -3.27 1.69 11.32
C PHE A 68 -2.31 2.88 11.34
N GLN A 69 -2.83 4.10 11.17
CA GLN A 69 -2.09 5.35 11.32
C GLN A 69 -0.83 5.44 10.43
N LEU A 70 -0.87 4.88 9.22
CA LEU A 70 0.23 4.96 8.26
C LEU A 70 0.45 6.39 7.73
N TYR A 71 -0.55 7.27 7.87
CA TYR A 71 -0.51 8.68 7.45
C TYR A 71 -0.14 9.66 8.57
N THR A 72 0.23 9.15 9.75
CA THR A 72 0.68 10.03 10.85
C THR A 72 2.11 10.55 10.61
N PRO A 73 2.44 11.76 11.10
CA PRO A 73 3.75 12.37 10.87
C PRO A 73 4.90 11.49 11.35
N LYS A 74 5.84 11.19 10.46
CA LYS A 74 6.96 10.24 10.65
C LYS A 74 8.04 10.67 11.65
N ARG A 75 7.92 11.84 12.29
CA ARG A 75 8.94 12.36 13.23
C ARG A 75 9.10 11.52 14.51
N VAL A 76 8.07 10.73 14.84
CA VAL A 76 7.98 10.01 16.13
C VAL A 76 8.10 8.49 15.94
N ARG A 77 7.96 7.95 14.72
CA ARG A 77 7.91 6.50 14.48
C ARG A 77 9.15 5.95 13.80
N GLY A 78 9.70 4.86 14.38
CA GLY A 78 10.80 4.10 13.80
C GLY A 78 10.36 3.29 12.57
N ARG A 79 11.30 2.95 11.68
CA ARG A 79 11.06 2.13 10.47
C ARG A 79 10.40 0.79 10.76
N ARG A 80 10.75 0.16 11.89
CA ARG A 80 10.20 -1.13 12.29
C ARG A 80 8.71 -1.06 12.60
N LEU A 81 8.27 0.00 13.29
CA LEU A 81 6.84 0.19 13.59
C LEU A 81 6.03 0.47 12.33
N GLU A 82 6.59 1.23 11.38
CA GLU A 82 5.91 1.48 10.10
C GLU A 82 5.74 0.18 9.30
N ALA A 83 6.79 -0.63 9.17
CA ALA A 83 6.72 -1.92 8.50
C ALA A 83 5.75 -2.90 9.20
N TRP A 84 5.71 -2.88 10.53
CA TRP A 84 4.78 -3.67 11.31
C TRP A 84 3.32 -3.26 11.08
N ASN A 85 3.04 -1.96 11.03
CA ASN A 85 1.71 -1.44 10.74
C ASN A 85 1.26 -1.79 9.29
N ILE A 86 2.18 -1.75 8.33
CA ILE A 86 1.91 -2.20 6.95
C ILE A 86 1.54 -3.69 6.96
N LEU A 87 2.30 -4.51 7.65
CA LEU A 87 2.05 -5.95 7.74
C LEU A 87 0.67 -6.21 8.37
N GLN A 88 0.35 -5.57 9.49
CA GLN A 88 -0.94 -5.72 10.15
C GLN A 88 -2.10 -5.27 9.27
N ALA A 89 -2.02 -4.09 8.66
CA ALA A 89 -3.07 -3.58 7.78
C ALA A 89 -3.31 -4.51 6.58
N ASN A 90 -2.25 -4.99 5.95
CA ASN A 90 -2.35 -5.93 4.83
C ASN A 90 -2.89 -7.29 5.26
N THR A 91 -2.49 -7.81 6.42
CA THR A 91 -3.01 -9.09 6.94
C THR A 91 -4.51 -8.99 7.22
N ILE A 92 -4.96 -7.92 7.84
CA ILE A 92 -6.39 -7.71 8.09
C ILE A 92 -7.14 -7.52 6.76
N GLY A 93 -6.60 -6.76 5.83
CA GLY A 93 -7.17 -6.59 4.49
C GLY A 93 -7.32 -7.92 3.75
N PHE A 94 -6.31 -8.76 3.80
CA PHE A 94 -6.31 -10.11 3.24
C PHE A 94 -7.41 -10.99 3.85
N LEU A 95 -7.53 -11.01 5.19
CA LEU A 95 -8.56 -11.77 5.89
C LEU A 95 -9.97 -11.26 5.57
N VAL A 96 -10.17 -9.95 5.58
CA VAL A 96 -11.47 -9.33 5.22
C VAL A 96 -11.83 -9.66 3.78
N PHE A 97 -10.87 -9.61 2.86
CA PHE A 97 -11.11 -9.94 1.47
C PHE A 97 -11.56 -11.40 1.28
N ILE A 98 -10.89 -12.35 1.95
CA ILE A 98 -11.29 -13.77 1.92
C ILE A 98 -12.69 -13.95 2.52
N LEU A 99 -13.00 -13.28 3.65
CA LEU A 99 -14.33 -13.35 4.26
C LEU A 99 -15.42 -12.82 3.32
N VAL A 100 -15.20 -11.71 2.66
CA VAL A 100 -16.13 -11.13 1.68
C VAL A 100 -16.39 -12.10 0.53
N LEU A 101 -15.36 -12.73 0.00
CA LEU A 101 -15.52 -13.74 -1.05
C LEU A 101 -16.28 -14.96 -0.58
N TYR A 102 -16.03 -15.40 0.65
CA TYR A 102 -16.76 -16.53 1.26
C TYR A 102 -18.26 -16.23 1.40
N PHE A 103 -18.62 -15.07 1.93
CA PHE A 103 -20.03 -14.66 2.07
C PHE A 103 -20.74 -14.43 0.72
N ARG A 104 -19.98 -14.04 -0.30
CA ARG A 104 -20.49 -13.87 -1.67
C ARG A 104 -20.64 -15.19 -2.43
N HIS A 105 -20.27 -16.33 -1.84
CA HIS A 105 -20.18 -17.64 -2.51
C HIS A 105 -19.37 -17.63 -3.80
N GLN A 106 -18.39 -16.74 -3.91
CA GLN A 106 -17.49 -16.62 -5.06
C GLN A 106 -16.38 -17.68 -4.95
N THR A 107 -16.73 -18.94 -5.27
CA THR A 107 -15.79 -20.06 -5.23
C THR A 107 -14.75 -20.03 -6.34
N ASP A 108 -15.08 -19.38 -7.46
CA ASP A 108 -14.27 -19.35 -8.67
C ASP A 108 -13.14 -18.29 -8.64
N PHE A 109 -13.07 -17.50 -7.54
CA PHE A 109 -12.02 -16.51 -7.38
C PHE A 109 -10.72 -17.19 -6.90
N SER A 110 -9.64 -16.99 -7.64
CA SER A 110 -8.34 -17.65 -7.35
C SER A 110 -7.76 -17.20 -6.00
N ARG A 111 -7.75 -18.11 -5.02
CA ARG A 111 -7.14 -17.87 -3.70
C ARG A 111 -5.62 -17.63 -3.80
N THR A 112 -4.96 -18.31 -4.74
CA THR A 112 -3.54 -18.13 -5.02
C THR A 112 -3.25 -16.72 -5.49
N MET A 113 -4.10 -16.14 -6.35
CA MET A 113 -3.96 -14.75 -6.80
C MET A 113 -4.04 -13.77 -5.63
N ILE A 114 -4.96 -13.98 -4.69
CA ILE A 114 -5.11 -13.12 -3.50
C ILE A 114 -3.87 -13.22 -2.61
N PHE A 115 -3.32 -14.41 -2.42
CA PHE A 115 -2.10 -14.60 -1.65
C PHE A 115 -0.89 -13.93 -2.31
N VAL A 116 -0.74 -14.07 -3.63
CA VAL A 116 0.31 -13.39 -4.40
C VAL A 116 0.15 -11.87 -4.29
N PHE A 117 -1.09 -11.36 -4.38
CA PHE A 117 -1.39 -9.95 -4.16
C PHE A 117 -0.95 -9.48 -2.77
N TYR A 118 -1.27 -10.23 -1.72
CA TYR A 118 -0.86 -9.93 -0.35
C TYR A 118 0.67 -9.78 -0.22
N CYS A 119 1.44 -10.73 -0.76
CA CYS A 119 2.89 -10.70 -0.70
C CYS A 119 3.49 -9.52 -1.49
N ILE A 120 3.01 -9.30 -2.71
CA ILE A 120 3.50 -8.23 -3.58
C ILE A 120 3.13 -6.86 -3.01
N ASN A 121 1.91 -6.71 -2.49
CA ASN A 121 1.47 -5.44 -1.94
C ASN A 121 2.32 -5.01 -0.74
N ILE A 122 2.59 -5.92 0.22
CA ILE A 122 3.49 -5.63 1.35
C ILE A 122 4.87 -5.21 0.85
N PHE A 123 5.42 -5.94 -0.11
CA PHE A 123 6.75 -5.64 -0.65
C PHE A 123 6.80 -4.26 -1.31
N LEU A 124 5.85 -3.95 -2.19
CA LEU A 124 5.80 -2.68 -2.90
C LEU A 124 5.51 -1.50 -1.96
N GLU A 125 4.66 -1.67 -0.96
CA GLU A 125 4.40 -0.67 0.08
C GLU A 125 5.68 -0.32 0.86
N ILE A 126 6.45 -1.32 1.27
CA ILE A 126 7.72 -1.09 1.97
C ILE A 126 8.73 -0.38 1.05
N VAL A 127 8.81 -0.77 -0.22
CA VAL A 127 9.68 -0.13 -1.21
C VAL A 127 9.25 1.32 -1.42
N GLU A 128 7.97 1.59 -1.64
CA GLU A 128 7.40 2.93 -1.80
C GLU A 128 7.79 3.84 -0.64
N ARG A 129 7.57 3.40 0.61
CA ARG A 129 7.93 4.15 1.81
C ARG A 129 9.43 4.47 1.88
N ASN A 130 10.28 3.54 1.48
CA ASN A 130 11.72 3.77 1.45
C ASN A 130 12.14 4.76 0.35
N VAL A 131 11.54 4.65 -0.84
CA VAL A 131 11.81 5.56 -1.98
C VAL A 131 11.42 7.00 -1.62
N ILE A 132 10.22 7.21 -1.06
CA ILE A 132 9.79 8.55 -0.62
C ILE A 132 10.74 9.10 0.44
N ARG A 133 11.14 8.28 1.39
CA ARG A 133 12.07 8.70 2.45
C ARG A 133 13.44 9.11 1.89
N MET A 134 13.96 8.39 0.90
CA MET A 134 15.20 8.74 0.21
C MET A 134 15.05 10.06 -0.55
N GLY A 135 13.95 10.22 -1.29
CA GLY A 135 13.63 11.46 -2.00
C GLY A 135 13.57 12.67 -1.07
N LEU A 136 12.85 12.56 0.05
CA LEU A 136 12.75 13.63 1.04
C LEU A 136 14.11 13.97 1.69
N ARG A 137 14.98 12.97 1.90
CA ARG A 137 16.34 13.22 2.39
C ARG A 137 17.17 13.98 1.38
N LYS A 138 17.09 13.62 0.10
CA LYS A 138 17.83 14.30 -0.98
C LYS A 138 17.38 15.75 -1.13
N ILE A 139 16.08 16.03 -1.08
CA ILE A 139 15.54 17.40 -1.14
C ILE A 139 16.02 18.23 0.06
N ARG A 140 16.07 17.65 1.27
CA ARG A 140 16.59 18.34 2.46
C ARG A 140 18.10 18.64 2.37
N SER A 141 18.88 17.75 1.78
CA SER A 141 20.33 17.95 1.60
C SER A 141 20.64 19.07 0.61
N GLN A 142 19.70 19.42 -0.27
CA GLN A 142 19.82 20.54 -1.22
C GLN A 142 19.40 21.89 -0.63
N GLY A 143 19.21 22.01 0.68
CA GLY A 143 18.93 23.27 1.36
C GLY A 143 17.47 23.69 1.43
N PHE A 144 16.54 22.90 0.88
CA PHE A 144 15.12 23.15 1.01
C PHE A 144 14.62 22.76 2.42
N ASN A 145 13.96 23.70 3.11
CA ASN A 145 13.33 23.48 4.41
C ASN A 145 14.29 23.30 5.61
N GLN A 146 15.44 24.02 5.62
CA GLN A 146 16.30 24.09 6.79
C GLN A 146 15.63 24.96 7.88
N LYS A 147 15.56 24.44 9.11
CA LYS A 147 15.23 25.25 10.27
C LYS A 147 16.50 25.96 10.72
N HIS A 148 16.56 27.26 10.53
CA HIS A 148 17.56 28.08 11.20
C HIS A 148 17.18 28.18 12.68
N ILE A 149 17.93 27.51 13.54
CA ILE A 149 17.84 27.66 14.99
C ILE A 149 18.91 28.70 15.36
N LEU A 150 18.47 29.87 15.76
CA LEU A 150 19.34 30.88 16.37
C LEU A 150 19.56 30.43 17.82
N LEU A 151 20.73 29.85 18.11
CA LEU A 151 21.20 29.66 19.48
C LEU A 151 21.68 31.01 19.99
N ILE A 152 20.83 31.69 20.74
CA ILE A 152 21.26 32.85 21.56
C ILE A 152 21.83 32.25 22.84
N GLY A 153 23.15 32.12 22.87
CA GLY A 153 23.85 31.75 24.10
C GLY A 153 23.95 32.95 25.03
N TYR A 154 23.66 32.74 26.30
CA TYR A 154 24.10 33.58 27.42
C TYR A 154 25.41 33.03 27.91
#